data_b362b836e9ff7e3b317a16e962594616
#
_entry.id   b362b836e9ff7e3b317a16e962594616
#
_cell.length_a   1.000
_cell.length_b   1.000
_cell.length_c   1.000
_cell.angle_alpha   90.00
_cell.angle_beta   90.00
_cell.angle_gamma   90.00
#
_symmetry.space_group_name_H-M   'P 1'
#
loop_
_entity.id
_entity.type
_entity.pdbx_description
1 polymer ?
#
loop_
_entity_poly.entity_id
_entity_poly.type
_entity_poly.pdbx_seq_one_letter_code
_entity_poly.pdbx_strand_id
1 'polypeptide(L)'
;GGMYKNRERMPAELARESDERYWTFDERGSFNAVCGFLKQLGVRWYLPGELGEVVPKRDTIALPKLNTVVKPDFPLRQFNVRFSTASDPTTMWMMRLGTRNPYGLMVAHGMHTMTHNEYTLKNHPDWFALYGGKRDTKLGERLNHLCYSNPELFQATVKWARAQFEVYDYDSVSIMPPDAYGSICQCKLCEGKQIDEMGSRGKLSNHVWDFVNRVAKEVGKTHPKSKKILCCAYGANTNPPTNVDKLEPNVQVMI
;
A
#
# COMPACT_ATOMS: atom_id res chain seq x y z
N GLY A 1 19.25 -5.82 -3.03
CA GLY A 1 19.61 -6.75 -1.96
C GLY A 1 18.58 -6.90 -0.85
N GLY A 2 17.50 -6.09 -0.76
CA GLY A 2 16.53 -6.15 0.34
C GLY A 2 15.61 -7.37 0.30
N MET A 3 15.12 -7.76 -0.86
CA MET A 3 14.17 -8.88 -0.99
C MET A 3 14.75 -10.25 -0.61
N TYR A 4 16.03 -10.50 -0.89
CA TYR A 4 16.66 -11.78 -0.52
C TYR A 4 16.82 -11.97 0.98
N LYS A 5 17.07 -10.88 1.73
CA LYS A 5 17.21 -10.96 3.20
C LYS A 5 15.89 -11.30 3.90
N ASN A 6 14.76 -10.96 3.28
CA ASN A 6 13.44 -11.21 3.87
C ASN A 6 12.95 -12.64 3.68
N ARG A 7 13.37 -13.34 2.62
CA ARG A 7 12.99 -14.74 2.37
C ARG A 7 13.48 -15.70 3.44
N GLU A 8 14.69 -15.49 3.96
CA GLU A 8 15.25 -16.34 5.02
C GLU A 8 14.54 -16.17 6.37
N ARG A 9 13.75 -15.07 6.51
CA ARG A 9 13.03 -14.75 7.75
C ARG A 9 11.53 -15.02 7.68
N MET A 10 11.00 -15.29 6.49
CA MET A 10 9.59 -15.58 6.32
C MET A 10 9.37 -17.08 6.54
N PRO A 11 8.47 -17.48 7.47
CA PRO A 11 8.05 -18.87 7.59
C PRO A 11 7.60 -19.40 6.22
N ALA A 12 8.05 -20.61 5.85
CA ALA A 12 7.80 -21.20 4.54
C ALA A 12 6.32 -21.28 4.19
N GLU A 13 5.47 -21.45 5.20
CA GLU A 13 4.01 -21.50 5.09
C GLU A 13 3.35 -20.15 4.72
N LEU A 14 4.08 -19.04 4.85
CA LEU A 14 3.62 -17.70 4.48
C LEU A 14 4.17 -17.23 3.13
N ALA A 15 5.10 -17.98 2.55
CA ALA A 15 5.62 -17.71 1.22
C ALA A 15 4.59 -18.12 0.16
N ARG A 16 3.94 -17.15 -0.46
CA ARG A 16 3.05 -17.40 -1.60
C ARG A 16 3.88 -17.79 -2.82
N GLU A 17 3.77 -19.04 -3.25
CA GLU A 17 4.53 -19.58 -4.40
C GLU A 17 4.24 -18.91 -5.75
N SER A 18 3.11 -18.20 -5.90
CA SER A 18 2.57 -17.86 -7.21
C SER A 18 3.10 -16.55 -7.83
N ASP A 19 3.55 -15.58 -7.03
CA ASP A 19 3.86 -14.24 -7.55
C ASP A 19 5.36 -13.96 -7.72
N GLU A 20 6.21 -14.92 -7.42
CA GLU A 20 7.62 -14.66 -7.16
C GLU A 20 8.53 -14.80 -8.36
N ARG A 21 8.13 -15.53 -9.41
CA ARG A 21 9.07 -15.90 -10.47
C ARG A 21 9.66 -14.73 -11.27
N TYR A 22 8.90 -13.64 -11.43
CA TYR A 22 9.32 -12.50 -12.26
C TYR A 22 9.62 -11.23 -11.46
N TRP A 23 9.21 -11.14 -10.20
CA TRP A 23 9.38 -9.96 -9.36
C TRP A 23 10.54 -10.04 -8.37
N THR A 24 11.22 -11.20 -8.33
CA THR A 24 12.31 -11.47 -7.38
C THR A 24 13.62 -10.74 -7.72
N PHE A 25 13.72 -10.13 -8.90
CA PHE A 25 14.90 -9.38 -9.30
C PHE A 25 14.74 -7.91 -8.94
N ASP A 26 15.45 -7.47 -7.91
CA ASP A 26 15.49 -6.07 -7.49
C ASP A 26 16.17 -5.19 -8.54
N GLU A 27 17.18 -5.73 -9.21
CA GLU A 27 18.00 -5.04 -10.20
C GLU A 27 17.57 -5.43 -11.61
N ARG A 28 16.66 -4.66 -12.19
CA ARG A 28 16.17 -4.84 -13.56
C ARG A 28 16.80 -3.87 -14.55
N GLY A 29 17.95 -3.27 -14.21
CA GLY A 29 18.61 -2.28 -15.04
C GLY A 29 18.90 -2.79 -16.45
N SER A 30 19.50 -3.98 -16.59
CA SER A 30 19.79 -4.60 -17.89
C SER A 30 18.53 -4.93 -18.67
N PHE A 31 17.51 -5.49 -18.03
CA PHE A 31 16.23 -5.76 -18.68
C PHE A 31 15.55 -4.47 -19.16
N ASN A 32 15.53 -3.44 -18.33
CA ASN A 32 14.97 -2.14 -18.69
C ASN A 32 15.75 -1.48 -19.84
N ALA A 33 17.07 -1.64 -19.89
CA ALA A 33 17.89 -1.15 -20.98
C ALA A 33 17.55 -1.84 -22.30
N VAL A 34 17.39 -3.15 -22.31
CA VAL A 34 16.93 -3.91 -23.48
C VAL A 34 15.55 -3.46 -23.94
N CYS A 35 14.59 -3.34 -23.02
CA CYS A 35 13.25 -2.83 -23.36
C CYS A 35 13.29 -1.39 -23.90
N GLY A 36 14.12 -0.54 -23.33
CA GLY A 36 14.35 0.82 -23.80
C GLY A 36 14.93 0.85 -25.21
N PHE A 37 15.91 0.01 -25.49
CA PHE A 37 16.51 -0.16 -26.82
C PHE A 37 15.48 -0.64 -27.85
N LEU A 38 14.68 -1.66 -27.53
CA LEU A 38 13.63 -2.15 -28.40
C LEU A 38 12.57 -1.07 -28.71
N LYS A 39 12.24 -0.23 -27.73
CA LYS A 39 11.34 0.93 -27.95
C LYS A 39 11.92 1.93 -28.95
N GLN A 40 13.25 2.15 -28.98
CA GLN A 40 13.90 3.01 -29.98
C GLN A 40 13.82 2.40 -31.39
N LEU A 41 13.80 1.09 -31.48
CA LEU A 41 13.58 0.37 -32.74
C LEU A 41 12.11 0.33 -33.17
N GLY A 42 11.19 0.90 -32.39
CA GLY A 42 9.77 0.99 -32.70
C GLY A 42 8.89 -0.12 -32.11
N VAL A 43 9.47 -1.02 -31.32
CA VAL A 43 8.68 -2.04 -30.61
C VAL A 43 7.77 -1.37 -29.57
N ARG A 44 6.54 -1.84 -29.46
CA ARG A 44 5.56 -1.35 -28.46
C ARG A 44 4.81 -2.52 -27.84
N TRP A 45 4.41 -2.34 -26.58
CA TRP A 45 3.63 -3.31 -25.80
C TRP A 45 2.42 -2.61 -25.21
N TYR A 46 1.31 -2.59 -25.96
CA TYR A 46 0.10 -1.88 -25.56
C TYR A 46 -0.78 -2.70 -24.62
N LEU A 47 -0.81 -4.02 -24.79
CA LEU A 47 -1.57 -4.98 -23.99
C LEU A 47 -0.70 -6.23 -23.68
N PRO A 48 -1.10 -7.05 -22.69
CA PRO A 48 -0.48 -8.35 -22.45
C PRO A 48 -0.66 -9.30 -23.64
N GLY A 49 0.38 -10.07 -23.94
CA GLY A 49 0.38 -11.06 -25.01
C GLY A 49 0.58 -10.50 -26.42
N GLU A 50 0.49 -11.38 -27.40
CA GLU A 50 0.79 -11.09 -28.81
C GLU A 50 -0.10 -10.00 -29.43
N LEU A 51 -1.36 -9.95 -29.04
CA LEU A 51 -2.30 -8.95 -29.54
C LEU A 51 -1.85 -7.51 -29.25
N GLY A 52 -1.17 -7.32 -28.14
CA GLY A 52 -0.68 -6.00 -27.71
C GLY A 52 0.77 -5.71 -28.14
N GLU A 53 1.45 -6.67 -28.73
CA GLU A 53 2.84 -6.53 -29.14
C GLU A 53 2.97 -6.06 -30.59
N VAL A 54 3.59 -4.92 -30.78
CA VAL A 54 3.88 -4.36 -32.11
C VAL A 54 5.39 -4.44 -32.36
N VAL A 55 5.77 -5.24 -33.34
CA VAL A 55 7.15 -5.36 -33.82
C VAL A 55 7.19 -4.87 -35.27
N PRO A 56 7.85 -3.73 -35.55
CA PRO A 56 7.94 -3.22 -36.93
C PRO A 56 8.69 -4.22 -37.83
N LYS A 57 8.09 -4.52 -38.98
CA LYS A 57 8.78 -5.27 -40.04
C LYS A 57 9.80 -4.36 -40.71
N ARG A 58 11.06 -4.77 -40.75
CA ARG A 58 12.18 -4.03 -41.39
C ARG A 58 13.10 -4.98 -42.05
N ASP A 59 13.54 -4.66 -43.27
CA ASP A 59 14.56 -5.46 -44.00
C ASP A 59 15.95 -5.22 -43.41
N THR A 60 16.15 -4.06 -42.80
CA THR A 60 17.45 -3.71 -42.17
C THR A 60 17.19 -3.00 -40.86
N ILE A 61 17.95 -3.33 -39.82
CA ILE A 61 17.94 -2.67 -38.53
C ILE A 61 19.19 -1.80 -38.45
N ALA A 62 18.99 -0.48 -38.50
CA ALA A 62 20.03 0.48 -38.14
C ALA A 62 20.09 0.64 -36.63
N LEU A 63 21.26 0.37 -36.04
CA LEU A 63 21.45 0.54 -34.60
C LEU A 63 21.58 2.04 -34.26
N PRO A 64 20.70 2.60 -33.40
CA PRO A 64 20.86 3.96 -32.95
C PRO A 64 22.08 4.10 -32.04
N LYS A 65 22.78 5.22 -32.15
CA LYS A 65 23.83 5.56 -31.20
C LYS A 65 23.16 6.03 -29.91
N LEU A 66 23.13 5.16 -28.92
CA LEU A 66 22.51 5.43 -27.62
C LEU A 66 23.56 5.67 -26.55
N ASN A 67 23.42 6.78 -25.85
CA ASN A 67 24.11 7.08 -24.60
C ASN A 67 23.08 7.75 -23.68
N THR A 68 22.19 6.92 -23.12
CA THR A 68 21.03 7.42 -22.36
C THR A 68 20.97 6.74 -21.02
N VAL A 69 20.86 7.54 -19.96
CA VAL A 69 20.54 7.07 -18.61
C VAL A 69 19.10 7.43 -18.31
N VAL A 70 18.29 6.44 -18.00
CA VAL A 70 16.88 6.64 -17.59
C VAL A 70 16.76 6.45 -16.09
N LYS A 71 16.42 7.51 -15.39
CA LYS A 71 16.13 7.49 -13.96
C LYS A 71 14.66 7.91 -13.78
N PRO A 72 13.77 6.97 -13.40
CA PRO A 72 12.38 7.31 -13.17
C PRO A 72 12.21 8.27 -11.98
N ASP A 73 11.31 9.25 -12.10
CA ASP A 73 11.02 10.22 -11.05
C ASP A 73 10.25 9.58 -9.87
N PHE A 74 9.44 8.56 -10.16
CA PHE A 74 8.64 7.87 -9.15
C PHE A 74 9.21 6.48 -8.85
N PRO A 75 9.50 6.17 -7.57
CA PRO A 75 9.93 4.83 -7.16
C PRO A 75 8.82 3.80 -7.34
N LEU A 76 7.56 4.16 -7.02
CA LEU A 76 6.39 3.31 -7.25
C LEU A 76 5.77 3.59 -8.62
N ARG A 77 5.72 2.57 -9.46
CA ARG A 77 5.10 2.60 -10.79
C ARG A 77 4.36 1.29 -10.99
N GLN A 78 3.07 1.30 -10.68
CA GLN A 78 2.24 0.10 -10.71
C GLN A 78 0.88 0.41 -11.31
N PHE A 79 0.36 -0.53 -12.10
CA PHE A 79 -1.05 -0.57 -12.49
C PHE A 79 -1.78 -1.58 -11.62
N ASN A 80 -2.98 -1.25 -11.21
CA ASN A 80 -3.89 -2.24 -10.66
C ASN A 80 -4.67 -2.85 -11.84
N VAL A 81 -4.16 -3.95 -12.39
CA VAL A 81 -4.83 -4.66 -13.49
C VAL A 81 -5.63 -5.78 -12.87
N ARG A 82 -6.94 -5.64 -12.87
CA ARG A 82 -7.87 -6.70 -12.43
C ARG A 82 -7.98 -7.87 -13.42
N PHE A 83 -7.14 -7.92 -14.43
CA PHE A 83 -7.09 -9.07 -15.31
C PHE A 83 -6.32 -10.18 -14.61
N SER A 84 -7.08 -10.89 -13.79
CA SER A 84 -6.81 -12.20 -13.27
C SER A 84 -5.37 -12.53 -12.90
N THR A 85 -5.26 -13.38 -11.95
CA THR A 85 -4.16 -14.34 -11.75
C THR A 85 -2.88 -13.95 -12.49
N ALA A 86 -1.81 -13.85 -11.79
CA ALA A 86 -0.46 -13.63 -12.28
C ALA A 86 -0.13 -14.57 -13.47
N SER A 87 -0.76 -14.32 -14.63
CA SER A 87 -0.38 -15.01 -15.86
C SER A 87 0.93 -14.43 -16.32
N ASP A 88 1.85 -15.26 -16.69
CA ASP A 88 3.18 -14.90 -17.20
C ASP A 88 3.14 -13.74 -18.23
N PRO A 89 2.18 -13.69 -19.20
CA PRO A 89 2.08 -12.59 -20.16
C PRO A 89 1.81 -11.23 -19.54
N THR A 90 0.94 -11.14 -18.51
CA THR A 90 0.60 -9.87 -17.85
C THR A 90 1.78 -9.34 -17.03
N THR A 91 2.44 -10.21 -16.30
CA THR A 91 3.62 -9.85 -15.50
C THR A 91 4.76 -9.39 -16.41
N MET A 92 5.05 -10.13 -17.47
CA MET A 92 6.08 -9.77 -18.44
C MET A 92 5.76 -8.43 -19.13
N TRP A 93 4.51 -8.19 -19.49
CA TRP A 93 4.06 -6.93 -20.07
C TRP A 93 4.29 -5.76 -19.11
N MET A 94 3.89 -5.88 -17.84
CA MET A 94 4.14 -4.87 -16.82
C MET A 94 5.63 -4.58 -16.65
N MET A 95 6.48 -5.62 -16.62
CA MET A 95 7.94 -5.46 -16.55
C MET A 95 8.50 -4.70 -17.74
N ARG A 96 8.07 -5.01 -18.97
CA ARG A 96 8.44 -4.31 -20.21
C ARG A 96 8.05 -2.83 -20.22
N LEU A 97 6.99 -2.47 -19.50
CA LEU A 97 6.57 -1.09 -19.27
C LEU A 97 7.38 -0.37 -18.18
N GLY A 98 8.26 -1.07 -17.48
CA GLY A 98 9.09 -0.51 -16.42
C GLY A 98 8.34 -0.32 -15.10
N THR A 99 7.28 -1.10 -14.86
CA THR A 99 6.58 -1.07 -13.56
C THR A 99 7.49 -1.56 -12.45
N ARG A 100 7.31 -0.98 -11.28
CA ARG A 100 8.04 -1.35 -10.07
C ARG A 100 7.18 -1.08 -8.84
N ASN A 101 7.16 -2.04 -7.93
CA ASN A 101 6.66 -1.85 -6.58
C ASN A 101 7.79 -2.18 -5.58
N PRO A 102 8.57 -1.18 -5.16
CA PRO A 102 9.69 -1.40 -4.24
C PRO A 102 9.22 -1.65 -2.81
N TYR A 103 7.96 -1.38 -2.51
CA TYR A 103 7.49 -1.38 -1.14
C TYR A 103 6.94 -2.73 -0.68
N GLY A 104 6.72 -3.68 -1.60
CA GLY A 104 6.27 -5.03 -1.27
C GLY A 104 4.89 -5.12 -0.58
N LEU A 105 4.26 -3.97 -0.33
CA LEU A 105 3.04 -3.87 0.45
C LEU A 105 1.86 -3.42 -0.40
N MET A 106 0.75 -4.07 -0.15
CA MET A 106 -0.53 -3.52 -0.58
C MET A 106 -0.77 -2.21 0.14
N VAL A 107 -0.94 -1.14 -0.62
CA VAL A 107 -1.53 0.09 -0.13
C VAL A 107 -3.03 -0.17 -0.05
N ALA A 108 -3.44 -0.75 1.03
CA ALA A 108 -4.82 -1.11 1.30
C ALA A 108 -5.02 -1.17 2.82
N HIS A 109 -6.11 -1.69 3.24
CA HIS A 109 -6.58 -1.84 4.62
C HIS A 109 -5.62 -2.64 5.51
N GLY A 110 -4.36 -2.16 5.67
CA GLY A 110 -3.24 -2.94 6.23
C GLY A 110 -3.42 -3.42 7.65
N MET A 111 -4.19 -2.70 8.45
CA MET A 111 -4.44 -3.08 9.84
C MET A 111 -5.25 -4.37 10.00
N HIS A 112 -5.89 -4.87 8.95
CA HIS A 112 -6.67 -6.10 9.04
C HIS A 112 -5.84 -7.31 9.46
N THR A 113 -4.57 -7.36 9.08
CA THR A 113 -3.66 -8.45 9.49
C THR A 113 -3.48 -8.52 11.00
N MET A 114 -3.57 -7.39 11.69
CA MET A 114 -3.53 -7.30 13.15
C MET A 114 -4.91 -7.51 13.79
N THR A 115 -5.97 -6.98 13.17
CA THR A 115 -7.27 -6.83 13.82
C THR A 115 -8.33 -7.84 13.38
N HIS A 116 -8.31 -8.32 12.12
CA HIS A 116 -9.35 -9.19 11.57
C HIS A 116 -9.05 -10.67 11.83
N ASN A 117 -9.05 -11.07 13.10
CA ASN A 117 -8.86 -12.45 13.54
C ASN A 117 -9.65 -12.71 14.83
N GLU A 118 -10.00 -13.98 15.07
CA GLU A 118 -10.84 -14.39 16.20
C GLU A 118 -10.28 -13.96 17.55
N TYR A 119 -8.96 -14.06 17.73
CA TYR A 119 -8.32 -13.67 18.98
C TYR A 119 -8.55 -12.19 19.29
N THR A 120 -8.26 -11.31 18.35
CA THR A 120 -8.40 -9.86 18.54
C THR A 120 -9.87 -9.46 18.71
N LEU A 121 -10.76 -10.03 17.90
CA LEU A 121 -12.20 -9.77 17.99
C LEU A 121 -12.78 -10.15 19.36
N LYS A 122 -12.30 -11.26 19.93
CA LYS A 122 -12.76 -11.76 21.24
C LYS A 122 -12.14 -11.02 22.42
N ASN A 123 -10.83 -10.74 22.38
CA ASN A 123 -10.09 -10.22 23.52
C ASN A 123 -9.99 -8.69 23.56
N HIS A 124 -10.19 -8.02 22.43
CA HIS A 124 -10.13 -6.57 22.29
C HIS A 124 -11.36 -5.98 21.59
N PRO A 125 -12.59 -6.29 22.04
CA PRO A 125 -13.81 -5.84 21.37
C PRO A 125 -13.94 -4.31 21.35
N ASP A 126 -13.34 -3.60 22.28
CA ASP A 126 -13.31 -2.15 22.39
C ASP A 126 -12.41 -1.45 21.35
N TRP A 127 -11.53 -2.18 20.68
CA TRP A 127 -10.77 -1.68 19.53
C TRP A 127 -11.65 -1.45 18.31
N PHE A 128 -12.81 -2.10 18.27
CA PHE A 128 -13.73 -2.03 17.14
C PHE A 128 -14.80 -0.94 17.35
N ALA A 129 -15.27 -0.40 16.24
CA ALA A 129 -16.26 0.66 16.25
C ALA A 129 -17.58 0.20 16.89
N LEU A 130 -18.22 1.09 17.61
CA LEU A 130 -19.55 0.90 18.20
C LEU A 130 -20.59 1.48 17.25
N TYR A 131 -21.57 0.68 16.86
CA TYR A 131 -22.69 1.09 16.03
C TYR A 131 -24.00 0.52 16.61
N GLY A 132 -24.98 1.36 16.86
CA GLY A 132 -26.27 0.93 17.42
C GLY A 132 -26.14 0.13 18.71
N GLY A 133 -25.19 0.50 19.58
CA GLY A 133 -24.94 -0.19 20.85
C GLY A 133 -24.13 -1.49 20.76
N LYS A 134 -23.67 -1.90 19.56
CA LYS A 134 -22.89 -3.13 19.35
C LYS A 134 -21.54 -2.83 18.75
N ARG A 135 -20.49 -3.52 19.24
CA ARG A 135 -19.15 -3.48 18.65
C ARG A 135 -19.12 -4.26 17.35
N ASP A 136 -18.36 -3.76 16.38
CA ASP A 136 -18.20 -4.36 15.05
C ASP A 136 -17.21 -5.54 15.09
N THR A 137 -17.55 -6.58 15.86
CA THR A 137 -16.67 -7.73 16.13
C THR A 137 -17.07 -9.02 15.40
N LYS A 138 -17.98 -8.93 14.42
CA LYS A 138 -18.38 -10.10 13.64
C LYS A 138 -17.35 -10.43 12.58
N LEU A 139 -16.72 -11.59 12.68
CA LEU A 139 -15.85 -12.10 11.61
C LEU A 139 -16.72 -12.42 10.37
N GLY A 140 -16.34 -11.93 9.20
CA GLY A 140 -17.11 -12.08 7.99
C GLY A 140 -16.32 -11.64 6.75
N GLU A 141 -17.02 -11.48 5.63
CA GLU A 141 -16.41 -11.11 4.35
C GLU A 141 -15.83 -9.69 4.32
N ARG A 142 -16.44 -8.75 5.07
CA ARG A 142 -15.91 -7.40 5.18
C ARG A 142 -14.99 -7.23 6.39
N LEU A 143 -14.06 -6.31 6.27
CA LEU A 143 -13.19 -5.91 7.37
C LEU A 143 -13.96 -5.12 8.42
N ASN A 144 -13.71 -5.40 9.70
CA ASN A 144 -14.33 -4.71 10.82
C ASN A 144 -13.83 -3.27 10.93
N HIS A 145 -14.72 -2.34 11.18
CA HIS A 145 -14.38 -0.95 11.45
C HIS A 145 -13.75 -0.79 12.84
N LEU A 146 -12.81 0.13 12.95
CA LEU A 146 -12.02 0.34 14.16
C LEU A 146 -12.40 1.64 14.88
N CYS A 147 -12.13 1.67 16.18
CA CYS A 147 -12.28 2.85 17.01
C CYS A 147 -10.95 3.60 17.12
N TYR A 148 -10.66 4.49 16.18
CA TYR A 148 -9.39 5.24 16.13
C TYR A 148 -9.15 6.19 17.31
N SER A 149 -10.15 6.36 18.21
CA SER A 149 -9.98 7.06 19.47
C SER A 149 -9.53 6.15 20.62
N ASN A 150 -9.53 4.81 20.42
CA ASN A 150 -9.14 3.89 21.48
C ASN A 150 -7.61 3.95 21.70
N PRO A 151 -7.14 4.24 22.95
CA PRO A 151 -5.72 4.39 23.22
C PRO A 151 -4.95 3.07 23.13
N GLU A 152 -5.56 1.94 23.44
CA GLU A 152 -4.90 0.63 23.34
C GLU A 152 -4.71 0.23 21.88
N LEU A 153 -5.72 0.44 21.03
CA LEU A 153 -5.59 0.26 19.59
C LEU A 153 -4.46 1.11 19.02
N PHE A 154 -4.35 2.37 19.48
CA PHE A 154 -3.26 3.25 19.06
C PHE A 154 -1.90 2.65 19.41
N GLN A 155 -1.69 2.22 20.66
CA GLN A 155 -0.43 1.62 21.10
C GLN A 155 -0.14 0.31 20.37
N ALA A 156 -1.16 -0.52 20.17
CA ALA A 156 -1.04 -1.77 19.40
C ALA A 156 -0.64 -1.49 17.94
N THR A 157 -1.20 -0.45 17.31
CA THR A 157 -0.87 -0.05 15.94
C THR A 157 0.59 0.41 15.84
N VAL A 158 1.07 1.21 16.77
CA VAL A 158 2.48 1.64 16.83
C VAL A 158 3.42 0.44 16.97
N LYS A 159 3.11 -0.45 17.91
CA LYS A 159 3.91 -1.68 18.14
C LYS A 159 3.91 -2.58 16.90
N TRP A 160 2.76 -2.78 16.29
CA TRP A 160 2.62 -3.58 15.09
C TRP A 160 3.39 -2.98 13.90
N ALA A 161 3.30 -1.66 13.68
CA ALA A 161 4.03 -0.99 12.60
C ALA A 161 5.55 -1.12 12.78
N ARG A 162 6.06 -0.97 14.01
CA ARG A 162 7.48 -1.19 14.32
C ARG A 162 7.90 -2.63 14.02
N ALA A 163 7.10 -3.61 14.43
CA ALA A 163 7.39 -5.02 14.16
C ALA A 163 7.42 -5.32 12.64
N GLN A 164 6.57 -4.69 11.82
CA GLN A 164 6.63 -4.83 10.37
C GLN A 164 7.98 -4.36 9.79
N PHE A 165 8.54 -3.30 10.36
CA PHE A 165 9.84 -2.77 9.94
C PHE A 165 11.01 -3.59 10.47
N GLU A 166 10.94 -4.04 11.73
CA GLU A 166 12.04 -4.73 12.42
C GLU A 166 12.16 -6.20 12.03
N VAL A 167 11.01 -6.89 11.90
CA VAL A 167 10.97 -8.34 11.65
C VAL A 167 10.96 -8.63 10.15
N TYR A 168 10.15 -7.90 9.38
CA TYR A 168 9.96 -8.16 7.95
C TYR A 168 10.75 -7.21 7.05
N ASP A 169 11.43 -6.21 7.64
CA ASP A 169 12.23 -5.19 6.93
C ASP A 169 11.44 -4.45 5.83
N TYR A 170 10.13 -4.29 6.01
CA TYR A 170 9.33 -3.53 5.07
C TYR A 170 9.73 -2.05 5.06
N ASP A 171 9.62 -1.40 3.92
CA ASP A 171 9.87 0.04 3.80
C ASP A 171 8.63 0.88 4.11
N SER A 172 7.46 0.26 4.11
CA SER A 172 6.21 0.95 4.40
C SER A 172 5.16 0.03 5.00
N VAL A 173 4.25 0.62 5.77
CA VAL A 173 3.12 -0.06 6.41
C VAL A 173 1.86 0.77 6.21
N SER A 174 0.79 0.16 5.69
CA SER A 174 -0.49 0.83 5.54
C SER A 174 -1.33 0.71 6.81
N ILE A 175 -1.80 1.84 7.31
CA ILE A 175 -2.78 1.94 8.40
C ILE A 175 -4.09 2.58 7.93
N MET A 176 -4.36 2.47 6.64
CA MET A 176 -5.62 2.91 6.04
C MET A 176 -6.82 2.26 6.73
N PRO A 177 -7.91 3.02 6.99
CA PRO A 177 -9.16 2.46 7.48
C PRO A 177 -9.70 1.31 6.61
N PRO A 178 -10.46 0.37 7.19
CA PRO A 178 -11.17 -0.66 6.43
C PRO A 178 -12.09 -0.05 5.37
N ASP A 179 -12.39 -0.83 4.33
CA ASP A 179 -13.29 -0.38 3.27
C ASP A 179 -14.66 -0.01 3.82
N ALA A 180 -15.35 0.90 3.12
CA ALA A 180 -16.64 1.46 3.52
C ALA A 180 -16.64 2.19 4.89
N TYR A 181 -15.48 2.63 5.41
CA TYR A 181 -15.40 3.44 6.63
C TYR A 181 -15.99 4.83 6.38
N GLY A 182 -17.31 4.94 6.46
CA GLY A 182 -18.07 6.16 6.17
C GLY A 182 -18.79 6.75 7.38
N SER A 183 -18.70 6.10 8.56
CA SER A 183 -19.32 6.56 9.81
C SER A 183 -18.36 6.39 10.96
N ILE A 184 -18.35 7.37 11.88
CA ILE A 184 -17.52 7.32 13.08
C ILE A 184 -18.07 6.32 14.09
N CYS A 185 -17.21 5.78 14.92
CA CYS A 185 -17.59 4.99 16.09
C CYS A 185 -18.43 5.83 17.07
N GLN A 186 -19.55 5.28 17.56
CA GLN A 186 -20.50 5.95 18.44
C GLN A 186 -20.16 5.84 19.93
N CYS A 187 -18.91 5.55 20.29
CA CYS A 187 -18.49 5.53 21.68
C CYS A 187 -18.15 6.96 22.18
N LYS A 188 -18.13 7.14 23.50
CA LYS A 188 -17.81 8.44 24.14
C LYS A 188 -16.48 9.04 23.67
N LEU A 189 -15.47 8.23 23.37
CA LEU A 189 -14.16 8.70 22.90
C LEU A 189 -14.20 9.29 21.49
N CYS A 190 -15.23 8.97 20.71
CA CYS A 190 -15.40 9.42 19.33
C CYS A 190 -16.47 10.53 19.19
N GLU A 191 -17.17 10.85 20.28
CA GLU A 191 -18.18 11.89 20.27
C GLU A 191 -17.62 13.24 19.81
N GLY A 192 -18.34 13.92 18.93
CA GLY A 192 -17.94 15.22 18.37
C GLY A 192 -16.75 15.22 17.41
N LYS A 193 -16.21 14.06 17.02
CA LYS A 193 -15.06 13.98 16.12
C LYS A 193 -15.41 13.82 14.64
N GLN A 194 -16.66 13.63 14.30
CA GLN A 194 -17.14 13.73 12.93
C GLN A 194 -17.49 15.18 12.63
N ILE A 195 -17.01 15.72 11.52
CA ILE A 195 -17.23 17.11 11.12
C ILE A 195 -18.05 17.12 9.84
N ASP A 196 -19.37 17.16 9.99
CA ASP A 196 -20.29 17.04 8.86
C ASP A 196 -20.18 18.20 7.86
N GLU A 197 -19.75 19.38 8.31
CA GLU A 197 -19.49 20.56 7.49
C GLU A 197 -18.37 20.33 6.44
N MET A 198 -17.49 19.37 6.66
CA MET A 198 -16.46 18.98 5.68
C MET A 198 -17.03 18.10 4.55
N GLY A 199 -18.31 17.79 4.58
CA GLY A 199 -19.00 17.01 3.55
C GLY A 199 -18.64 15.52 3.54
N SER A 200 -19.26 14.77 2.66
CA SER A 200 -19.12 13.31 2.57
C SER A 200 -17.66 12.83 2.37
N ARG A 201 -16.83 13.64 1.74
CA ARG A 201 -15.42 13.34 1.46
C ARG A 201 -14.44 13.83 2.54
N GLY A 202 -14.89 14.57 3.52
CA GLY A 202 -14.04 15.17 4.55
C GLY A 202 -14.47 14.92 5.99
N LYS A 203 -15.70 14.48 6.21
CA LYS A 203 -16.29 14.40 7.57
C LYS A 203 -15.50 13.57 8.58
N LEU A 204 -14.65 12.65 8.13
CA LEU A 204 -13.76 11.85 8.97
C LEU A 204 -12.28 12.20 8.80
N SER A 205 -11.94 13.20 7.97
CA SER A 205 -10.55 13.58 7.71
C SER A 205 -9.78 13.91 8.98
N ASN A 206 -10.34 14.78 9.82
CA ASN A 206 -9.69 15.18 11.07
C ASN A 206 -9.42 13.98 11.98
N HIS A 207 -10.35 13.06 12.06
CA HIS A 207 -10.25 11.88 12.92
C HIS A 207 -9.24 10.85 12.41
N VAL A 208 -9.28 10.55 11.11
CA VAL A 208 -8.39 9.56 10.50
C VAL A 208 -6.96 10.08 10.40
N TRP A 209 -6.78 11.29 9.89
CA TRP A 209 -5.43 11.85 9.69
C TRP A 209 -4.73 12.20 11.01
N ASP A 210 -5.47 12.57 12.07
CA ASP A 210 -4.90 12.71 13.41
C ASP A 210 -4.33 11.37 13.90
N PHE A 211 -5.07 10.27 13.75
CA PHE A 211 -4.60 8.94 14.15
C PHE A 211 -3.37 8.54 13.35
N VAL A 212 -3.40 8.70 12.02
CA VAL A 212 -2.27 8.39 11.12
C VAL A 212 -1.03 9.18 11.51
N ASN A 213 -1.20 10.48 11.73
CA ASN A 213 -0.11 11.39 12.05
C ASN A 213 0.52 11.07 13.41
N ARG A 214 -0.29 10.76 14.43
CA ARG A 214 0.19 10.34 15.75
C ARG A 214 0.97 9.02 15.69
N VAL A 215 0.46 8.02 14.94
CA VAL A 215 1.20 6.76 14.75
C VAL A 215 2.54 7.02 14.06
N ALA A 216 2.54 7.81 12.98
CA ALA A 216 3.75 8.17 12.26
C ALA A 216 4.78 8.88 13.16
N LYS A 217 4.31 9.80 14.00
CA LYS A 217 5.14 10.51 14.99
C LYS A 217 5.80 9.55 15.97
N GLU A 218 5.04 8.62 16.56
CA GLU A 218 5.58 7.64 17.50
C GLU A 218 6.56 6.67 16.85
N VAL A 219 6.25 6.21 15.65
CA VAL A 219 7.15 5.34 14.87
C VAL A 219 8.43 6.09 14.49
N GLY A 220 8.32 7.36 14.11
CA GLY A 220 9.45 8.22 13.74
C GLY A 220 10.46 8.47 14.84
N LYS A 221 10.11 8.23 16.12
CA LYS A 221 11.06 8.30 17.26
C LYS A 221 12.11 7.19 17.24
N THR A 222 11.80 6.05 16.62
CA THR A 222 12.65 4.85 16.67
C THR A 222 13.09 4.36 15.30
N HIS A 223 12.45 4.82 14.22
CA HIS A 223 12.72 4.38 12.85
C HIS A 223 13.09 5.57 11.95
N PRO A 224 13.95 5.39 10.95
CA PRO A 224 14.33 6.46 10.04
C PRO A 224 13.14 6.92 9.20
N LYS A 225 13.19 8.16 8.69
CA LYS A 225 12.14 8.77 7.85
C LYS A 225 11.89 8.03 6.53
N SER A 226 12.78 7.13 6.12
CA SER A 226 12.60 6.25 4.97
C SER A 226 11.55 5.17 5.21
N LYS A 227 11.32 4.75 6.46
CA LYS A 227 10.23 3.83 6.82
C LYS A 227 8.91 4.59 6.87
N LYS A 228 7.97 4.25 5.97
CA LYS A 228 6.76 5.04 5.71
C LYS A 228 5.51 4.44 6.34
N ILE A 229 4.67 5.32 6.88
CA ILE A 229 3.29 5.02 7.26
C ILE A 229 2.37 5.48 6.13
N LEU A 230 1.64 4.54 5.53
CA LEU A 230 0.78 4.79 4.37
C LEU A 230 -0.68 4.93 4.80
N CYS A 231 -1.39 5.87 4.17
CA CYS A 231 -2.83 5.96 4.24
C CYS A 231 -3.38 6.56 2.94
N CYS A 232 -4.52 6.07 2.47
CA CYS A 232 -5.17 6.65 1.30
C CYS A 232 -6.06 7.82 1.69
N ALA A 233 -6.03 8.87 0.90
CA ALA A 233 -7.06 9.89 0.85
C ALA A 233 -8.27 9.30 0.10
N TYR A 234 -9.18 8.65 0.84
CA TYR A 234 -10.24 7.83 0.28
C TYR A 234 -11.55 7.95 1.07
N GLY A 235 -12.69 7.87 0.37
CA GLY A 235 -14.00 7.92 1.01
C GLY A 235 -14.20 9.16 1.88
N ALA A 236 -14.54 8.97 3.15
CA ALA A 236 -14.85 10.05 4.09
C ALA A 236 -13.63 10.80 4.64
N ASN A 237 -12.41 10.39 4.29
CA ASN A 237 -11.16 11.06 4.65
C ASN A 237 -10.33 11.49 3.41
N THR A 238 -10.99 11.70 2.26
CA THR A 238 -10.36 12.16 1.02
C THR A 238 -9.81 13.58 1.15
N ASN A 239 -10.57 14.48 1.76
CA ASN A 239 -10.17 15.88 1.91
C ASN A 239 -9.04 16.02 2.94
N PRO A 240 -8.16 17.02 2.80
CA PRO A 240 -7.17 17.33 3.83
C PRO A 240 -7.83 17.61 5.19
N PRO A 241 -7.19 17.21 6.31
CA PRO A 241 -7.67 17.56 7.65
C PRO A 241 -7.50 19.06 7.91
N THR A 242 -8.32 19.61 8.80
CA THR A 242 -8.22 21.00 9.23
C THR A 242 -7.58 21.17 10.62
N ASN A 243 -7.35 20.07 11.33
CA ASN A 243 -6.75 20.03 12.67
C ASN A 243 -5.28 19.54 12.67
N VAL A 244 -4.70 19.32 11.50
CA VAL A 244 -3.30 18.92 11.33
C VAL A 244 -2.69 19.83 10.27
N ASP A 245 -1.86 20.77 10.69
CA ASP A 245 -1.22 21.72 9.77
C ASP A 245 -0.23 21.05 8.81
N LYS A 246 0.48 20.03 9.30
CA LYS A 246 1.46 19.28 8.52
C LYS A 246 1.56 17.84 9.01
N LEU A 247 1.49 16.91 8.07
CA LEU A 247 1.73 15.50 8.35
C LEU A 247 3.22 15.26 8.64
N GLU A 248 3.50 14.26 9.48
CA GLU A 248 4.86 13.83 9.77
C GLU A 248 5.60 13.42 8.49
N PRO A 249 6.93 13.66 8.39
CA PRO A 249 7.70 13.41 7.16
C PRO A 249 7.73 11.95 6.69
N ASN A 250 7.39 11.03 7.57
CA ASN A 250 7.27 9.60 7.27
C ASN A 250 5.83 9.17 6.92
N VAL A 251 4.86 10.08 6.85
CA VAL A 251 3.55 9.78 6.26
C VAL A 251 3.64 9.84 4.75
N GLN A 252 3.07 8.84 4.10
CA GLN A 252 2.86 8.84 2.66
C GLN A 252 1.37 8.75 2.36
N VAL A 253 0.85 9.78 1.69
CA VAL A 253 -0.54 9.83 1.25
C VAL A 253 -0.64 9.21 -0.13
N MET A 254 -1.65 8.36 -0.33
CA MET A 254 -2.04 7.85 -1.65
C MET A 254 -3.38 8.46 -2.04
N ILE A 255 -3.49 8.85 -3.29
CA ILE A 255 -4.66 9.49 -3.89
C ILE A 255 -5.19 8.60 -5.00
#